data_4bee2d3c72a39bb5d7a701e3b555536d
#
_entry.id   4bee2d3c72a39bb5d7a701e3b555536d
#
_cell.length_a   1.000
_cell.length_b   1.000
_cell.length_c   1.000
_cell.angle_alpha   90.00
_cell.angle_beta   90.00
_cell.angle_gamma   90.00
#
_symmetry.space_group_name_H-M   'P 1'
#
loop_
_entity.id
_entity.type
_entity.pdbx_description
1 polymer ?
#
loop_
_entity_poly.entity_id
_entity_poly.type
_entity_poly.pdbx_seq_one_letter_code
_entity_poly.pdbx_strand_id
1 'polypeptide(L)'
;MIKTIADLHTHTMVSQHAYSTLDEMASAARELGFSAIGITDHGPGMLDGAIAHHFFCMNGLPSEIGGLRLVKGAEVNIKDFHGRLDLENSLLSRLDFVIASYHIEAIDPASVKDHTEGWLAVIENPDVDCLGH
;
A
#
# COMPACT_ATOMS: atom_id res chain seq x y z
N MET A 1 -24.30 12.84 9.10
CA MET A 1 -23.38 12.96 7.94
C MET A 1 -22.14 12.14 8.25
N ILE A 2 -21.73 11.22 7.37
CA ILE A 2 -20.49 10.45 7.54
C ILE A 2 -19.33 11.41 7.28
N LYS A 3 -18.32 11.42 8.17
CA LYS A 3 -17.09 12.20 8.01
C LYS A 3 -15.94 11.24 7.77
N THR A 4 -15.19 11.43 6.68
CA THR A 4 -13.90 10.73 6.46
C THR A 4 -12.89 11.25 7.47
N ILE A 5 -12.24 10.35 8.19
CA ILE A 5 -11.27 10.69 9.24
C ILE A 5 -9.86 10.18 8.94
N ALA A 6 -9.70 9.37 7.91
CA ALA A 6 -8.42 8.85 7.43
C ALA A 6 -8.49 8.55 5.94
N ASP A 7 -7.34 8.63 5.27
CA ASP A 7 -7.11 8.05 3.96
C ASP A 7 -5.95 7.06 4.11
N LEU A 8 -6.19 5.79 3.78
CA LEU A 8 -5.21 4.71 3.96
C LEU A 8 -4.66 4.17 2.64
N HIS A 9 -5.05 4.76 1.51
CA HIS A 9 -4.54 4.39 0.20
C HIS A 9 -3.99 5.63 -0.51
N THR A 10 -2.74 5.97 -0.21
CA THR A 10 -2.07 7.14 -0.76
C THR A 10 -0.64 6.84 -1.17
N HIS A 11 -0.13 7.58 -2.16
CA HIS A 11 1.20 7.42 -2.73
C HIS A 11 2.00 8.71 -2.59
N THR A 12 3.27 8.55 -2.23
CA THR A 12 4.25 9.64 -2.21
C THR A 12 5.05 9.66 -3.51
N MET A 13 5.95 10.61 -3.65
CA MET A 13 6.90 10.67 -4.77
C MET A 13 7.83 9.45 -4.90
N VAL A 14 7.78 8.52 -3.96
CA VAL A 14 8.48 7.23 -4.03
C VAL A 14 7.85 6.33 -5.09
N SER A 15 6.51 6.39 -5.24
CA SER A 15 5.80 5.89 -6.43
C SER A 15 5.91 6.98 -7.50
N GLN A 16 6.82 6.82 -8.47
CA GLN A 16 7.33 7.91 -9.33
C GLN A 16 6.28 8.64 -10.17
N HIS A 17 5.05 8.13 -10.27
CA HIS A 17 3.90 8.82 -10.87
C HIS A 17 3.11 9.68 -9.86
N ALA A 18 3.47 9.65 -8.55
CA ALA A 18 2.97 10.57 -7.54
C ALA A 18 4.00 11.69 -7.30
N TYR A 19 3.57 12.85 -6.84
CA TYR A 19 4.42 14.05 -6.84
C TYR A 19 4.60 14.70 -5.48
N SER A 20 3.89 14.22 -4.45
CA SER A 20 3.96 14.79 -3.10
C SER A 20 4.94 14.05 -2.21
N THR A 21 5.64 14.80 -1.39
CA THR A 21 6.44 14.27 -0.29
C THR A 21 5.56 13.81 0.87
N LEU A 22 6.11 13.02 1.80
CA LEU A 22 5.43 12.63 3.03
C LEU A 22 4.95 13.85 3.84
N ASP A 23 5.76 14.89 3.94
CA ASP A 23 5.41 16.09 4.73
C ASP A 23 4.27 16.88 4.08
N GLU A 24 4.24 16.99 2.76
CA GLU A 24 3.13 17.64 2.03
C GLU A 24 1.84 16.85 2.19
N MET A 25 1.89 15.52 2.07
CA MET A 25 0.74 14.64 2.30
C MET A 25 0.20 14.77 3.73
N ALA A 26 1.10 14.74 4.73
CA ALA A 26 0.71 14.89 6.13
C ALA A 26 0.12 16.29 6.42
N SER A 27 0.65 17.34 5.77
CA SER A 27 0.11 18.70 5.90
C SER A 27 -1.30 18.79 5.35
N ALA A 28 -1.52 18.32 4.12
CA ALA A 28 -2.83 18.30 3.47
C ALA A 28 -3.87 17.50 4.27
N ALA A 29 -3.48 16.32 4.78
CA ALA A 29 -4.36 15.49 5.60
C ALA A 29 -4.80 16.21 6.90
N ARG A 30 -3.88 16.93 7.57
CA ARG A 30 -4.23 17.75 8.74
C ARG A 30 -5.18 18.90 8.39
N GLU A 31 -4.95 19.60 7.28
CA GLU A 31 -5.82 20.69 6.82
C GLU A 31 -7.24 20.20 6.52
N LEU A 32 -7.37 18.96 6.00
CA LEU A 32 -8.66 18.30 5.79
C LEU A 32 -9.28 17.78 7.10
N GLY A 33 -8.58 17.85 8.21
CA GLY A 33 -9.03 17.41 9.53
C GLY A 33 -9.04 15.88 9.69
N PHE A 34 -8.14 15.18 8.99
CA PHE A 34 -7.92 13.76 9.19
C PHE A 34 -7.19 13.50 10.51
N SER A 35 -7.41 12.33 11.07
CA SER A 35 -6.73 11.82 12.27
C SER A 35 -5.59 10.86 11.93
N ALA A 36 -5.59 10.31 10.72
CA ALA A 36 -4.55 9.42 10.22
C ALA A 36 -4.39 9.54 8.70
N ILE A 37 -3.19 9.19 8.22
CA ILE A 37 -2.90 8.97 6.80
C ILE A 37 -2.09 7.68 6.65
N GLY A 38 -2.41 6.86 5.66
CA GLY A 38 -1.62 5.72 5.24
C GLY A 38 -0.67 6.12 4.12
N ILE A 39 0.58 5.72 4.21
CA ILE A 39 1.54 5.80 3.12
C ILE A 39 1.71 4.41 2.57
N THR A 40 1.14 4.17 1.40
CA THR A 40 1.02 2.86 0.77
C THR A 40 1.58 2.89 -0.64
N ASP A 41 2.84 3.31 -0.76
CA ASP A 41 3.54 3.34 -2.04
C ASP A 41 3.54 1.96 -2.71
N HIS A 42 3.59 1.94 -4.05
CA HIS A 42 3.60 0.71 -4.83
C HIS A 42 4.82 -0.15 -4.55
N GLY A 43 4.61 -1.45 -4.47
CA GLY A 43 5.65 -2.46 -4.35
C GLY A 43 6.52 -2.60 -5.61
N PRO A 44 7.63 -3.38 -5.52
CA PRO A 44 8.64 -3.46 -6.58
C PRO A 44 8.18 -4.16 -7.86
N GLY A 45 6.98 -4.70 -7.90
CA GLY A 45 6.37 -5.27 -9.11
C GLY A 45 5.96 -4.23 -10.14
N MET A 46 5.77 -2.97 -9.74
CA MET A 46 5.57 -1.84 -10.64
C MET A 46 6.90 -1.33 -11.18
N LEU A 47 6.92 -0.83 -12.43
CA LEU A 47 8.13 -0.26 -13.04
C LEU A 47 8.64 0.98 -12.29
N ASP A 48 7.73 1.73 -11.71
CA ASP A 48 7.96 2.96 -10.96
C ASP A 48 7.68 2.82 -9.46
N GLY A 49 7.54 1.57 -9.00
CA GLY A 49 7.34 1.23 -7.60
C GLY A 49 8.62 1.27 -6.76
N ALA A 50 8.43 1.27 -5.44
CA ALA A 50 9.52 1.28 -4.49
C ALA A 50 10.23 -0.08 -4.40
N ILE A 51 11.54 -0.07 -4.18
CA ILE A 51 12.29 -1.29 -3.87
C ILE A 51 11.96 -1.80 -2.47
N ALA A 52 12.08 -3.11 -2.22
CA ALA A 52 11.77 -3.73 -0.92
C ALA A 52 12.47 -3.06 0.28
N HIS A 53 13.68 -2.52 0.08
CA HIS A 53 14.41 -1.82 1.14
C HIS A 53 13.72 -0.54 1.63
N HIS A 54 12.95 0.13 0.77
CA HIS A 54 12.13 1.29 1.18
C HIS A 54 11.15 0.89 2.30
N PHE A 55 10.40 -0.18 2.11
CA PHE A 55 9.42 -0.67 3.09
C PHE A 55 10.09 -1.16 4.38
N PHE A 56 11.26 -1.78 4.27
CA PHE A 56 12.07 -2.11 5.45
C PHE A 56 12.43 -0.86 6.26
N CYS A 57 12.80 0.23 5.60
CA CYS A 57 13.20 1.50 6.25
C CYS A 57 12.02 2.26 6.86
N MET A 58 10.77 2.01 6.47
CA MET A 58 9.59 2.68 7.02
C MET A 58 9.46 2.53 8.54
N ASN A 59 10.02 1.46 9.13
CA ASN A 59 10.08 1.31 10.59
C ASN A 59 10.82 2.44 11.30
N GLY A 60 11.71 3.14 10.60
CA GLY A 60 12.43 4.31 11.12
C GLY A 60 11.61 5.60 11.10
N LEU A 61 10.48 5.63 10.43
CA LEU A 61 9.59 6.79 10.42
C LEU A 61 8.86 6.92 11.77
N PRO A 62 8.50 8.15 12.18
CA PRO A 62 7.69 8.35 13.38
C PRO A 62 6.30 7.71 13.20
N SER A 63 5.64 7.39 14.30
CA SER A 63 4.24 6.93 14.28
C SER A 63 3.22 8.07 14.13
N GLU A 64 3.70 9.32 14.24
CA GLU A 64 2.88 10.53 14.20
C GLU A 64 3.67 11.72 13.64
N ILE A 65 3.01 12.56 12.83
CA ILE A 65 3.56 13.79 12.28
C ILE A 65 2.60 14.94 12.61
N GLY A 66 2.99 15.79 13.59
CA GLY A 66 2.20 16.97 13.96
C GLY A 66 0.77 16.66 14.41
N GLY A 67 0.56 15.61 15.18
CA GLY A 67 -0.74 15.18 15.70
C GLY A 67 -1.54 14.29 14.73
N LEU A 68 -1.01 13.99 13.55
CA LEU A 68 -1.59 13.10 12.57
C LEU A 68 -0.92 11.72 12.69
N ARG A 69 -1.69 10.66 12.93
CA ARG A 69 -1.16 9.28 12.94
C ARG A 69 -0.66 8.90 11.55
N LEU A 70 0.56 8.42 11.47
CA LEU A 70 1.15 7.85 10.26
C LEU A 70 1.00 6.32 10.28
N VAL A 71 0.25 5.80 9.30
CA VAL A 71 0.09 4.37 9.05
C VAL A 71 1.07 3.98 7.94
N LYS A 72 2.04 3.13 8.28
CA LYS A 72 3.12 2.71 7.39
C LYS A 72 2.69 1.46 6.65
N GLY A 73 2.50 1.56 5.36
CA GLY A 73 1.93 0.47 4.59
C GLY A 73 2.59 0.28 3.23
N ALA A 74 1.98 -0.56 2.44
CA ALA A 74 2.33 -0.81 1.05
C ALA A 74 1.09 -1.14 0.22
N GLU A 75 1.08 -0.72 -1.03
CA GLU A 75 0.24 -1.33 -2.03
C GLU A 75 1.07 -2.34 -2.82
N VAL A 76 0.91 -3.61 -2.44
CA VAL A 76 1.65 -4.72 -3.05
C VAL A 76 0.98 -5.25 -4.30
N ASN A 77 1.79 -5.73 -5.22
CA ASN A 77 1.31 -6.30 -6.47
C ASN A 77 1.07 -7.80 -6.35
N ILE A 78 -0.08 -8.25 -6.84
CA ILE A 78 -0.37 -9.67 -7.04
C ILE A 78 0.38 -10.12 -8.28
N LYS A 79 1.27 -11.13 -8.13
CA LYS A 79 2.21 -11.58 -9.16
C LYS A 79 1.78 -12.86 -9.86
N ASP A 80 0.79 -13.56 -9.33
CA ASP A 80 0.19 -14.74 -9.95
C ASP A 80 -1.20 -15.00 -9.35
N PHE A 81 -1.89 -16.02 -9.88
CA PHE A 81 -3.23 -16.39 -9.42
C PHE A 81 -3.22 -17.40 -8.25
N HIS A 82 -2.07 -17.57 -7.60
CA HIS A 82 -1.88 -18.43 -6.42
C HIS A 82 -1.57 -17.62 -5.16
N GLY A 83 -1.73 -16.29 -5.21
CA GLY A 83 -1.59 -15.38 -4.07
C GLY A 83 -0.17 -14.91 -3.80
N ARG A 84 0.79 -15.10 -4.74
CA ARG A 84 2.13 -14.56 -4.59
C ARG A 84 2.13 -13.05 -4.74
N LEU A 85 2.71 -12.37 -3.77
CA LEU A 85 2.90 -10.92 -3.74
C LEU A 85 4.34 -10.54 -4.11
N ASP A 86 4.58 -9.29 -4.42
CA ASP A 86 5.90 -8.76 -4.80
C ASP A 86 6.77 -8.33 -3.60
N LEU A 87 6.24 -8.41 -2.38
CA LEU A 87 6.99 -8.31 -1.14
C LEU A 87 6.84 -9.60 -0.33
N GLU A 88 7.92 -9.97 0.36
CA GLU A 88 7.93 -11.17 1.21
C GLU A 88 7.10 -10.96 2.50
N ASN A 89 6.41 -12.00 2.97
CA ASN A 89 5.58 -11.94 4.19
C ASN A 89 6.37 -11.46 5.42
N SER A 90 7.66 -11.81 5.52
CA SER A 90 8.54 -11.33 6.60
C SER A 90 8.71 -9.80 6.63
N LEU A 91 8.43 -9.12 5.53
CA LEU A 91 8.42 -7.67 5.42
C LEU A 91 6.99 -7.12 5.61
N LEU A 92 5.99 -7.78 5.02
CA LEU A 92 4.57 -7.39 5.15
C LEU A 92 4.14 -7.36 6.62
N SER A 93 4.47 -8.40 7.40
CA SER A 93 4.16 -8.49 8.84
C SER A 93 4.75 -7.37 9.71
N ARG A 94 5.60 -6.50 9.16
CA ARG A 94 6.21 -5.35 9.83
C ARG A 94 5.55 -4.02 9.47
N LEU A 95 4.63 -4.03 8.51
CA LEU A 95 3.86 -2.87 8.10
C LEU A 95 2.58 -2.76 8.94
N ASP A 96 2.07 -1.56 9.05
CA ASP A 96 0.82 -1.29 9.77
C ASP A 96 -0.41 -1.59 8.92
N PHE A 97 -0.29 -1.54 7.57
CA PHE A 97 -1.40 -1.73 6.64
C PHE A 97 -0.92 -2.16 5.25
N VAL A 98 -1.45 -3.24 4.73
CA VAL A 98 -1.09 -3.81 3.44
C VAL A 98 -2.31 -3.90 2.53
N ILE A 99 -2.24 -3.24 1.39
CA ILE A 99 -3.22 -3.33 0.31
C ILE A 99 -2.65 -4.25 -0.77
N ALA A 100 -3.41 -5.23 -1.23
CA ALA A 100 -3.03 -6.03 -2.39
C ALA A 100 -3.87 -5.63 -3.61
N SER A 101 -3.21 -5.37 -4.73
CA SER A 101 -3.86 -4.91 -5.96
C SER A 101 -3.35 -5.65 -7.20
N TYR A 102 -4.19 -5.68 -8.23
CA TYR A 102 -3.79 -6.07 -9.57
C TYR A 102 -3.36 -4.85 -10.36
N HIS A 103 -2.16 -4.91 -10.93
CA HIS A 103 -1.64 -3.92 -11.88
C HIS A 103 -1.15 -4.63 -13.14
N ILE A 104 -1.46 -4.07 -14.30
CA ILE A 104 -1.09 -4.65 -15.61
C ILE A 104 0.41 -4.74 -15.84
N GLU A 105 1.20 -3.94 -15.14
CA GLU A 105 2.67 -3.97 -15.15
C GLU A 105 3.23 -5.16 -14.36
N ALA A 106 2.46 -5.67 -13.41
CA ALA A 106 2.89 -6.72 -12.49
C ALA A 106 2.45 -8.12 -12.93
N ILE A 107 1.33 -8.22 -13.62
CA ILE A 107 0.74 -9.48 -14.10
C ILE A 107 -0.11 -9.24 -15.35
N ASP A 108 0.04 -10.12 -16.34
CA ASP A 108 -0.78 -10.06 -17.55
C ASP A 108 -2.26 -10.32 -17.24
N PRO A 109 -3.19 -9.61 -17.92
CA PRO A 109 -4.62 -9.88 -17.81
C PRO A 109 -4.97 -11.31 -18.19
N ALA A 110 -5.88 -11.92 -17.44
CA ALA A 110 -6.33 -13.30 -17.62
C ALA A 110 -7.85 -13.41 -17.53
N SER A 111 -8.38 -14.63 -17.38
CA SER A 111 -9.83 -14.83 -17.25
C SER A 111 -10.36 -14.32 -15.91
N VAL A 112 -11.67 -14.03 -15.85
CA VAL A 112 -12.36 -13.71 -14.59
C VAL A 112 -12.14 -14.80 -13.54
N LYS A 113 -12.10 -16.06 -13.98
CA LYS A 113 -11.85 -17.20 -13.09
C LYS A 113 -10.46 -17.09 -12.45
N ASP A 114 -9.41 -16.89 -13.27
CA ASP A 114 -8.04 -16.80 -12.76
C ASP A 114 -7.88 -15.65 -11.77
N HIS A 115 -8.41 -14.45 -12.12
CA HIS A 115 -8.38 -13.30 -11.20
C HIS A 115 -9.16 -13.57 -9.90
N THR A 116 -10.30 -14.29 -9.98
CA THR A 116 -11.05 -14.66 -8.77
C THR A 116 -10.25 -15.62 -7.90
N GLU A 117 -9.61 -16.63 -8.49
CA GLU A 117 -8.76 -17.57 -7.77
C GLU A 117 -7.58 -16.85 -7.09
N GLY A 118 -6.94 -15.89 -7.78
CA GLY A 118 -5.89 -15.07 -7.20
C GLY A 118 -6.38 -14.21 -6.04
N TRP A 119 -7.55 -13.57 -6.13
CA TRP A 119 -8.14 -12.83 -5.01
C TRP A 119 -8.42 -13.74 -3.81
N LEU A 120 -8.99 -14.93 -4.03
CA LEU A 120 -9.25 -15.88 -2.95
C LEU A 120 -7.96 -16.32 -2.26
N ALA A 121 -6.89 -16.55 -3.04
CA ALA A 121 -5.59 -16.91 -2.48
C ALA A 121 -4.95 -15.77 -1.67
N VAL A 122 -5.10 -14.52 -2.12
CA VAL A 122 -4.59 -13.33 -1.39
C VAL A 122 -5.36 -13.09 -0.09
N ILE A 123 -6.67 -13.33 -0.05
CA ILE A 123 -7.50 -13.20 1.16
C ILE A 123 -7.04 -14.15 2.28
N GLU A 124 -6.46 -15.29 1.94
CA GLU A 124 -5.91 -16.25 2.91
C GLU A 124 -4.56 -15.78 3.53
N ASN A 125 -3.94 -14.73 2.98
CA ASN A 125 -2.69 -14.20 3.52
C ASN A 125 -2.97 -13.31 4.75
N PRO A 126 -2.51 -13.70 5.96
CA PRO A 126 -2.81 -12.97 7.19
C PRO A 126 -2.13 -11.59 7.28
N ASP A 127 -1.17 -11.32 6.40
CA ASP A 127 -0.44 -10.05 6.35
C ASP A 127 -1.06 -9.06 5.34
N VAL A 128 -2.22 -9.39 4.74
CA VAL A 128 -2.98 -8.49 3.84
C VAL A 128 -4.24 -8.00 4.55
N ASP A 129 -4.38 -6.68 4.64
CA ASP A 129 -5.48 -6.03 5.36
C ASP A 129 -6.61 -5.60 4.43
N CYS A 130 -6.29 -5.30 3.17
CA CYS A 130 -7.25 -4.73 2.22
C CYS A 130 -7.01 -5.24 0.80
N LEU A 131 -8.09 -5.47 0.08
CA LEU A 131 -8.04 -5.64 -1.36
C LEU A 131 -8.23 -4.28 -2.03
N GLY A 132 -7.35 -3.94 -2.94
CA GLY A 132 -7.41 -2.71 -3.72
C GLY A 132 -8.27 -2.88 -4.98
N HIS A 133 -7.67 -2.75 -6.14
CA HIS A 133 -8.36 -2.80 -7.44
C HIS A 133 -7.76 -3.84 -8.40
#